data_d96a24b5d992dfa8ea7ed05dda34bbd4
#
_entry.id   d96a24b5d992dfa8ea7ed05dda34bbd4
#
_cell.length_a   1.000
_cell.length_b   1.000
_cell.length_c   1.000
_cell.angle_alpha   90.00
_cell.angle_beta   90.00
_cell.angle_gamma   90.00
#
_symmetry.space_group_name_H-M   'P 1'
#
loop_
_entity.id
_entity.type
_entity.pdbx_description
1 polymer ?
#
loop_
_entity_poly.entity_id
_entity_poly.type
_entity_poly.pdbx_seq_one_letter_code
_entity_poly.pdbx_strand_id
1 'polypeptide(L)'
;MVVDWDEVTKAIFPTKTYEELTQRLVKSFSYSFVREAYHFSLPELATYTRQMLGSDPKGRYEKYADWLVHTLERLAQAGVEDVLDLVTKLEKREQLELFSNQSGVEAPEIAGLLKYLVYWVIPMEKTLSGLVKDDLDILEACQALRTAGVRTNLELLEKGRSPAGRKALTEASRLPEERILPLVHRADFSRLPWASKATISNIIGAGYGNMARLANADLQQLTDDFYRYGEAIGKNLKIANEIESSHRNANLLPVVVQG
;
A
#
# COMPACT_ATOMS: atom_id res chain seq x y z
N MET A 1 -28.88 -0.19 -17.95
CA MET A 1 -29.11 0.74 -16.80
C MET A 1 -28.17 1.93 -16.98
N VAL A 2 -28.63 3.14 -16.74
CA VAL A 2 -27.73 4.32 -16.79
C VAL A 2 -27.02 4.39 -15.44
N VAL A 3 -25.68 4.48 -15.44
CA VAL A 3 -24.88 4.58 -14.21
C VAL A 3 -25.07 5.96 -13.59
N ASP A 4 -25.36 5.99 -12.29
CA ASP A 4 -25.39 7.22 -11.49
C ASP A 4 -23.94 7.59 -11.08
N TRP A 5 -23.35 8.55 -11.81
CA TRP A 5 -21.99 9.00 -11.56
C TRP A 5 -21.82 9.82 -10.28
N ASP A 6 -22.88 10.38 -9.73
CA ASP A 6 -22.83 11.06 -8.45
C ASP A 6 -22.67 10.05 -7.32
N GLU A 7 -23.35 8.92 -7.38
CA GLU A 7 -23.16 7.82 -6.42
C GLU A 7 -21.78 7.16 -6.56
N VAL A 8 -21.26 6.99 -7.78
CA VAL A 8 -19.89 6.53 -8.02
C VAL A 8 -18.89 7.49 -7.37
N THR A 9 -19.05 8.80 -7.57
CA THR A 9 -18.16 9.83 -7.00
C THR A 9 -18.19 9.82 -5.46
N LYS A 10 -19.35 9.63 -4.86
CA LYS A 10 -19.47 9.45 -3.39
C LYS A 10 -18.75 8.19 -2.92
N ALA A 11 -18.91 7.08 -3.63
CA ALA A 11 -18.28 5.80 -3.27
C ALA A 11 -16.75 5.88 -3.27
N ILE A 12 -16.14 6.65 -4.18
CA ILE A 12 -14.68 6.77 -4.30
C ILE A 12 -14.05 7.88 -3.44
N PHE A 13 -14.85 8.70 -2.75
CA PHE A 13 -14.28 9.76 -1.88
C PHE A 13 -13.22 9.18 -0.91
N PRO A 14 -12.04 9.80 -0.71
CA PRO A 14 -11.65 11.18 -1.08
C PRO A 14 -11.02 11.35 -2.49
N THR A 15 -10.95 10.31 -3.32
CA THR A 15 -10.55 10.44 -4.72
C THR A 15 -11.61 11.26 -5.48
N LYS A 16 -11.20 12.18 -6.34
CA LYS A 16 -12.11 13.15 -6.95
C LYS A 16 -12.83 12.61 -8.18
N THR A 17 -12.15 11.79 -8.98
CA THR A 17 -12.70 11.22 -10.21
C THR A 17 -12.40 9.74 -10.33
N TYR A 18 -13.22 9.04 -11.10
CA TYR A 18 -13.03 7.62 -11.39
C TYR A 18 -11.71 7.38 -12.15
N GLU A 19 -11.36 8.24 -13.08
CA GLU A 19 -10.13 8.18 -13.84
C GLU A 19 -8.89 8.33 -12.94
N GLU A 20 -8.94 9.25 -11.96
CA GLU A 20 -7.85 9.36 -10.99
C GLU A 20 -7.67 8.07 -10.20
N LEU A 21 -8.78 7.43 -9.79
CA LEU A 21 -8.75 6.18 -9.06
C LEU A 21 -8.11 5.05 -9.88
N THR A 22 -8.58 4.84 -11.10
CA THR A 22 -8.12 3.75 -11.98
C THR A 22 -6.70 3.99 -12.46
N GLN A 23 -6.32 5.22 -12.83
CA GLN A 23 -4.95 5.56 -13.22
C GLN A 23 -3.93 5.25 -12.12
N ARG A 24 -4.29 5.46 -10.85
CA ARG A 24 -3.42 5.08 -9.71
C ARG A 24 -3.17 3.57 -9.66
N LEU A 25 -4.20 2.75 -9.89
CA LEU A 25 -4.07 1.29 -9.94
C LEU A 25 -3.25 0.84 -11.16
N VAL A 26 -3.60 1.33 -12.36
CA VAL A 26 -2.86 1.02 -13.60
C VAL A 26 -1.38 1.39 -13.45
N LYS A 27 -1.10 2.57 -12.88
CA LYS A 27 0.27 3.01 -12.62
C LYS A 27 1.00 2.06 -11.67
N SER A 28 0.37 1.63 -10.58
CA SER A 28 0.99 0.67 -9.66
C SER A 28 1.27 -0.66 -10.33
N PHE A 29 0.35 -1.19 -11.12
CA PHE A 29 0.54 -2.43 -11.88
C PHE A 29 1.51 -2.30 -13.08
N SER A 30 1.99 -1.09 -13.40
CA SER A 30 3.08 -0.94 -14.37
C SER A 30 4.43 -1.47 -13.83
N TYR A 31 4.59 -1.59 -12.51
CA TYR A 31 5.77 -2.13 -11.86
C TYR A 31 5.72 -3.66 -11.78
N SER A 32 6.85 -4.33 -12.12
CA SER A 32 6.92 -5.80 -12.15
C SER A 32 6.71 -6.40 -10.77
N PHE A 33 7.31 -5.83 -9.74
CA PHE A 33 7.17 -6.34 -8.38
C PHE A 33 5.72 -6.25 -7.85
N VAL A 34 4.94 -5.27 -8.30
CA VAL A 34 3.52 -5.16 -7.93
C VAL A 34 2.72 -6.28 -8.59
N ARG A 35 2.94 -6.53 -9.88
CA ARG A 35 2.31 -7.65 -10.57
C ARG A 35 2.68 -9.01 -9.96
N GLU A 36 3.93 -9.17 -9.53
CA GLU A 36 4.41 -10.41 -8.91
C GLU A 36 3.83 -10.61 -7.49
N ALA A 37 3.89 -9.59 -6.65
CA ALA A 37 3.59 -9.70 -5.23
C ALA A 37 2.12 -9.49 -4.88
N TYR A 38 1.35 -8.83 -5.74
CA TYR A 38 -0.07 -8.49 -5.51
C TYR A 38 -1.00 -9.12 -6.55
N HIS A 39 -0.57 -10.21 -7.17
CA HIS A 39 -1.37 -11.01 -8.07
C HIS A 39 -2.30 -11.93 -7.27
N PHE A 40 -3.36 -11.35 -6.74
CA PHE A 40 -4.39 -12.10 -6.02
C PHE A 40 -5.49 -12.52 -6.99
N SER A 41 -5.86 -13.79 -7.00
CA SER A 41 -7.17 -14.19 -7.46
C SER A 41 -8.26 -13.57 -6.58
N LEU A 42 -9.50 -13.44 -7.07
CA LEU A 42 -10.55 -12.82 -6.26
C LEU A 42 -10.84 -13.60 -4.95
N PRO A 43 -10.80 -14.95 -4.88
CA PRO A 43 -10.92 -15.70 -3.63
C PRO A 43 -9.75 -15.43 -2.65
N GLU A 44 -8.51 -15.31 -3.15
CA GLU A 44 -7.36 -14.95 -2.31
C GLU A 44 -7.49 -13.52 -1.77
N LEU A 45 -7.94 -12.57 -2.61
CA LEU A 45 -8.22 -11.22 -2.18
C LEU A 45 -9.34 -11.16 -1.14
N ALA A 46 -10.39 -11.97 -1.27
CA ALA A 46 -11.45 -12.07 -0.28
C ALA A 46 -10.93 -12.56 1.08
N THR A 47 -10.05 -13.58 1.06
CA THR A 47 -9.39 -14.10 2.26
C THR A 47 -8.47 -13.03 2.89
N TYR A 48 -7.64 -12.37 2.08
CA TYR A 48 -6.78 -11.27 2.50
C TYR A 48 -7.60 -10.12 3.12
N THR A 49 -8.73 -9.75 2.49
CA THR A 49 -9.63 -8.69 2.97
C THR A 49 -10.18 -9.02 4.37
N ARG A 50 -10.63 -10.26 4.59
CA ARG A 50 -11.08 -10.70 5.92
C ARG A 50 -9.98 -10.64 6.97
N GLN A 51 -8.77 -11.05 6.63
CA GLN A 51 -7.61 -10.98 7.54
C GLN A 51 -7.22 -9.54 7.84
N MET A 52 -7.17 -8.68 6.82
CA MET A 52 -6.76 -7.28 6.95
C MET A 52 -7.75 -6.45 7.78
N LEU A 53 -9.04 -6.56 7.49
CA LEU A 53 -10.09 -5.76 8.10
C LEU A 53 -10.71 -6.42 9.35
N GLY A 54 -10.82 -7.74 9.37
CA GLY A 54 -11.37 -8.50 10.50
C GLY A 54 -10.43 -8.57 11.71
N SER A 55 -9.17 -8.21 11.55
CA SER A 55 -8.19 -8.15 12.65
C SER A 55 -8.35 -6.92 13.57
N ASP A 56 -9.28 -6.01 13.27
CA ASP A 56 -9.56 -4.87 14.16
C ASP A 56 -10.23 -5.34 15.45
N PRO A 57 -9.60 -5.14 16.64
CA PRO A 57 -10.13 -5.64 17.90
C PRO A 57 -11.50 -5.10 18.30
N LYS A 58 -11.92 -3.99 17.66
CA LYS A 58 -13.21 -3.33 17.90
C LYS A 58 -14.28 -3.70 16.88
N GLY A 59 -13.97 -4.58 15.91
CA GLY A 59 -14.91 -5.01 14.87
C GLY A 59 -15.45 -3.89 13.97
N ARG A 60 -14.76 -2.74 13.91
CA ARG A 60 -15.26 -1.55 13.18
C ARG A 60 -15.41 -1.77 11.69
N TYR A 61 -14.67 -2.71 11.13
CA TYR A 61 -14.61 -2.98 9.69
C TYR A 61 -15.30 -4.26 9.27
N GLU A 62 -15.94 -5.02 10.19
CA GLU A 62 -16.58 -6.30 9.87
C GLU A 62 -17.60 -6.18 8.74
N LYS A 63 -18.58 -5.29 8.89
CA LYS A 63 -19.60 -5.05 7.85
C LYS A 63 -19.01 -4.59 6.52
N TYR A 64 -17.91 -3.82 6.56
CA TYR A 64 -17.23 -3.38 5.37
C TYR A 64 -16.47 -4.54 4.71
N ALA A 65 -15.83 -5.40 5.50
CA ALA A 65 -15.19 -6.61 5.00
C ALA A 65 -16.19 -7.56 4.35
N ASP A 66 -17.35 -7.80 4.98
CA ASP A 66 -18.41 -8.64 4.44
C ASP A 66 -18.95 -8.11 3.11
N TRP A 67 -19.18 -6.79 3.03
CA TRP A 67 -19.59 -6.14 1.81
C TRP A 67 -18.56 -6.28 0.68
N LEU A 68 -17.28 -6.04 0.97
CA LEU A 68 -16.19 -6.22 -0.01
C LEU A 68 -16.09 -7.66 -0.51
N VAL A 69 -16.15 -8.64 0.41
CA VAL A 69 -16.09 -10.06 0.07
C VAL A 69 -17.26 -10.46 -0.80
N HIS A 70 -18.49 -10.05 -0.45
CA HIS A 70 -19.67 -10.30 -1.27
C HIS A 70 -19.53 -9.69 -2.68
N THR A 71 -19.01 -8.46 -2.79
CA THR A 71 -18.74 -7.81 -4.08
C THR A 71 -17.72 -8.62 -4.89
N LEU A 72 -16.62 -9.08 -4.26
CA LEU A 72 -15.61 -9.93 -4.92
C LEU A 72 -16.21 -11.26 -5.43
N GLU A 73 -17.08 -11.92 -4.66
CA GLU A 73 -17.76 -13.14 -5.06
C GLU A 73 -18.66 -12.93 -6.29
N ARG A 74 -19.39 -11.81 -6.33
CA ARG A 74 -20.22 -11.45 -7.50
C ARG A 74 -19.38 -11.18 -8.74
N LEU A 75 -18.24 -10.48 -8.58
CA LEU A 75 -17.31 -10.21 -9.69
C LEU A 75 -16.66 -11.49 -10.21
N ALA A 76 -16.30 -12.44 -9.34
CA ALA A 76 -15.79 -13.75 -9.75
C ALA A 76 -16.85 -14.53 -10.55
N GLN A 77 -18.12 -14.51 -10.14
CA GLN A 77 -19.23 -15.09 -10.88
C GLN A 77 -19.45 -14.42 -12.25
N ALA A 78 -19.12 -13.13 -12.36
CA ALA A 78 -19.17 -12.36 -13.61
C ALA A 78 -17.92 -12.56 -14.49
N GLY A 79 -17.01 -13.48 -14.14
CA GLY A 79 -15.86 -13.85 -14.97
C GLY A 79 -14.63 -12.94 -14.79
N VAL A 80 -14.50 -12.29 -13.64
CA VAL A 80 -13.24 -11.62 -13.25
C VAL A 80 -12.35 -12.64 -12.55
N GLU A 81 -11.11 -12.80 -13.04
CA GLU A 81 -10.21 -13.85 -12.56
C GLU A 81 -9.35 -13.39 -11.37
N ASP A 82 -8.75 -12.22 -11.50
CA ASP A 82 -7.81 -11.66 -10.53
C ASP A 82 -7.87 -10.14 -10.46
N VAL A 83 -7.05 -9.55 -9.57
CA VAL A 83 -7.01 -8.10 -9.37
C VAL A 83 -6.54 -7.35 -10.62
N LEU A 84 -5.59 -7.90 -11.38
CA LEU A 84 -5.08 -7.25 -12.59
C LEU A 84 -6.14 -7.26 -13.71
N ASP A 85 -6.84 -8.38 -13.86
CA ASP A 85 -7.97 -8.51 -14.79
C ASP A 85 -9.09 -7.52 -14.41
N LEU A 86 -9.42 -7.41 -13.11
CA LEU A 86 -10.37 -6.42 -12.60
C LEU A 86 -9.98 -4.99 -13.00
N VAL A 87 -8.73 -4.60 -12.71
CA VAL A 87 -8.24 -3.23 -13.01
C VAL A 87 -8.25 -2.97 -14.52
N THR A 88 -7.86 -3.95 -15.33
CA THR A 88 -7.82 -3.84 -16.80
C THR A 88 -9.21 -3.73 -17.42
N LYS A 89 -10.16 -4.54 -16.95
CA LYS A 89 -11.56 -4.53 -17.41
C LYS A 89 -12.31 -3.25 -17.04
N LEU A 90 -11.83 -2.52 -16.04
CA LEU A 90 -12.54 -1.39 -15.43
C LEU A 90 -11.75 -0.08 -15.50
N GLU A 91 -10.77 0.02 -16.38
CA GLU A 91 -9.88 1.20 -16.47
C GLU A 91 -10.65 2.49 -16.82
N LYS A 92 -11.70 2.40 -17.66
CA LYS A 92 -12.45 3.54 -18.18
C LYS A 92 -13.91 3.53 -17.75
N ARG A 93 -14.55 4.70 -17.76
CA ARG A 93 -15.98 4.84 -17.43
C ARG A 93 -16.89 3.95 -18.28
N GLU A 94 -16.67 3.95 -19.58
CA GLU A 94 -17.48 3.18 -20.53
C GLU A 94 -17.36 1.67 -20.24
N GLN A 95 -16.19 1.23 -19.80
CA GLN A 95 -15.97 -0.17 -19.41
C GLN A 95 -16.70 -0.50 -18.10
N LEU A 96 -16.68 0.41 -17.09
CA LEU A 96 -17.45 0.24 -15.87
C LEU A 96 -18.96 0.15 -16.16
N GLU A 97 -19.49 1.06 -17.00
CA GLU A 97 -20.91 1.05 -17.38
C GLU A 97 -21.30 -0.25 -18.09
N LEU A 98 -20.49 -0.67 -19.07
CA LEU A 98 -20.73 -1.91 -19.81
C LEU A 98 -20.70 -3.12 -18.86
N PHE A 99 -19.65 -3.22 -18.03
CA PHE A 99 -19.46 -4.33 -17.10
C PHE A 99 -20.56 -4.39 -16.04
N SER A 100 -20.94 -3.25 -15.45
CA SER A 100 -22.03 -3.16 -14.49
C SER A 100 -23.36 -3.66 -15.08
N ASN A 101 -23.67 -3.27 -16.32
CA ASN A 101 -24.87 -3.70 -17.02
C ASN A 101 -24.85 -5.22 -17.34
N GLN A 102 -23.70 -5.80 -17.64
CA GLN A 102 -23.55 -7.22 -17.97
C GLN A 102 -23.54 -8.13 -16.74
N SER A 103 -22.85 -7.70 -15.68
CA SER A 103 -22.64 -8.48 -14.46
C SER A 103 -23.78 -8.37 -13.45
N GLY A 104 -24.58 -7.30 -13.54
CA GLY A 104 -25.57 -6.94 -12.53
C GLY A 104 -24.95 -6.43 -11.20
N VAL A 105 -23.61 -6.24 -11.15
CA VAL A 105 -22.95 -5.59 -10.01
C VAL A 105 -23.03 -4.07 -10.19
N GLU A 106 -23.50 -3.36 -9.19
CA GLU A 106 -23.70 -1.91 -9.31
C GLU A 106 -22.38 -1.14 -9.44
N ALA A 107 -22.35 -0.13 -10.30
CA ALA A 107 -21.14 0.66 -10.56
C ALA A 107 -20.55 1.31 -9.28
N PRO A 108 -21.35 1.85 -8.33
CA PRO A 108 -20.82 2.34 -7.05
C PRO A 108 -20.17 1.24 -6.19
N GLU A 109 -20.69 0.00 -6.22
CA GLU A 109 -20.06 -1.13 -5.50
C GLU A 109 -18.69 -1.45 -6.07
N ILE A 110 -18.59 -1.54 -7.40
CA ILE A 110 -17.31 -1.80 -8.09
C ILE A 110 -16.32 -0.68 -7.80
N ALA A 111 -16.75 0.58 -7.90
CA ALA A 111 -15.91 1.75 -7.63
C ALA A 111 -15.43 1.78 -6.15
N GLY A 112 -16.29 1.41 -5.21
CA GLY A 112 -15.95 1.25 -3.80
C GLY A 112 -14.90 0.16 -3.55
N LEU A 113 -14.99 -0.96 -4.28
CA LEU A 113 -13.97 -2.02 -4.25
C LEU A 113 -12.62 -1.52 -4.82
N LEU A 114 -12.63 -0.82 -5.97
CA LEU A 114 -11.40 -0.23 -6.53
C LEU A 114 -10.76 0.77 -5.56
N LYS A 115 -11.56 1.57 -4.85
CA LYS A 115 -11.08 2.42 -3.76
C LYS A 115 -10.42 1.62 -2.63
N TYR A 116 -11.03 0.51 -2.22
CA TYR A 116 -10.43 -0.38 -1.22
C TYR A 116 -9.04 -0.86 -1.69
N LEU A 117 -8.90 -1.28 -2.95
CA LEU A 117 -7.60 -1.65 -3.52
C LEU A 117 -6.58 -0.52 -3.39
N VAL A 118 -6.94 0.71 -3.73
CA VAL A 118 -6.04 1.89 -3.68
C VAL A 118 -5.59 2.21 -2.26
N TYR A 119 -6.45 2.10 -1.28
CA TYR A 119 -6.15 2.59 0.07
C TYR A 119 -5.68 1.51 1.04
N TRP A 120 -5.94 0.22 0.75
CA TRP A 120 -5.68 -0.86 1.67
C TRP A 120 -4.81 -1.99 1.13
N VAL A 121 -4.78 -2.21 -0.17
CA VAL A 121 -4.14 -3.40 -0.75
C VAL A 121 -2.94 -3.05 -1.60
N ILE A 122 -3.16 -2.29 -2.68
CA ILE A 122 -2.14 -2.04 -3.70
C ILE A 122 -1.25 -0.85 -3.28
N PRO A 123 0.09 -1.00 -3.32
CA PRO A 123 0.98 0.10 -2.98
C PRO A 123 0.87 1.23 -4.02
N MET A 124 0.70 2.46 -3.53
CA MET A 124 0.57 3.66 -4.36
C MET A 124 1.87 4.44 -4.41
N GLU A 125 2.10 5.15 -5.52
CA GLU A 125 3.26 6.03 -5.65
C GLU A 125 3.26 7.15 -4.61
N LYS A 126 4.44 7.34 -4.00
CA LYS A 126 4.78 8.47 -3.12
C LYS A 126 6.17 8.97 -3.52
N THR A 127 6.39 10.28 -3.49
CA THR A 127 7.74 10.82 -3.70
C THR A 127 8.70 10.34 -2.61
N LEU A 128 9.98 10.14 -2.93
CA LEU A 128 10.97 9.69 -1.93
C LEU A 128 11.05 10.66 -0.74
N SER A 129 11.02 11.98 -0.98
CA SER A 129 10.97 12.99 0.09
C SER A 129 9.69 12.90 0.95
N GLY A 130 8.60 12.36 0.41
CA GLY A 130 7.37 12.09 1.14
C GLY A 130 7.46 10.92 2.13
N LEU A 131 8.56 10.15 2.10
CA LEU A 131 8.85 9.05 3.04
C LEU A 131 9.72 9.47 4.22
N VAL A 132 10.23 10.70 4.18
CA VAL A 132 11.24 11.19 5.13
C VAL A 132 10.67 12.32 5.95
N LYS A 133 10.92 12.31 7.25
CA LYS A 133 10.58 13.38 8.18
C LYS A 133 11.82 13.78 8.98
N ASP A 134 12.21 15.03 8.83
CA ASP A 134 13.23 15.69 9.66
C ASP A 134 14.62 14.97 9.69
N ASP A 135 15.02 14.38 8.54
CA ASP A 135 16.29 13.67 8.37
C ASP A 135 16.99 14.19 7.12
N LEU A 136 17.96 15.12 7.31
CA LEU A 136 18.63 15.80 6.22
C LEU A 136 19.52 14.87 5.39
N ASP A 137 20.21 13.92 6.02
CA ASP A 137 21.08 12.97 5.33
C ASP A 137 20.31 12.08 4.39
N ILE A 138 19.12 11.64 4.84
CA ILE A 138 18.22 10.83 4.01
C ILE A 138 17.61 11.69 2.89
N LEU A 139 17.29 12.96 3.13
CA LEU A 139 16.79 13.86 2.08
C LEU A 139 17.83 14.14 1.00
N GLU A 140 19.11 14.28 1.35
CA GLU A 140 20.20 14.39 0.37
C GLU A 140 20.33 13.11 -0.47
N ALA A 141 20.22 11.93 0.15
CA ALA A 141 20.21 10.67 -0.57
C ALA A 141 19.01 10.56 -1.53
N CYS A 142 17.82 11.05 -1.14
CA CYS A 142 16.68 11.16 -2.05
C CYS A 142 16.98 12.03 -3.27
N GLN A 143 17.71 13.15 -3.08
CA GLN A 143 18.08 14.02 -4.19
C GLN A 143 19.08 13.36 -5.16
N ALA A 144 20.07 12.63 -4.64
CA ALA A 144 21.01 11.88 -5.47
C ALA A 144 20.30 10.77 -6.28
N LEU A 145 19.39 10.00 -5.65
CA LEU A 145 18.57 9.02 -6.34
C LEU A 145 17.68 9.64 -7.40
N ARG A 146 17.09 10.80 -7.12
CA ARG A 146 16.29 11.55 -8.12
C ARG A 146 17.12 11.93 -9.35
N THR A 147 18.37 12.33 -9.16
CA THR A 147 19.30 12.62 -10.26
C THR A 147 19.64 11.37 -11.06
N ALA A 148 19.69 10.20 -10.41
CA ALA A 148 19.84 8.88 -11.03
C ALA A 148 18.52 8.30 -11.62
N GLY A 149 17.45 9.10 -11.70
CA GLY A 149 16.18 8.70 -12.30
C GLY A 149 15.28 7.86 -11.42
N VAL A 150 15.42 7.94 -10.09
CA VAL A 150 14.53 7.30 -9.10
C VAL A 150 13.85 8.37 -8.26
N ARG A 151 12.54 8.54 -8.43
CA ARG A 151 11.77 9.65 -7.85
C ARG A 151 10.73 9.22 -6.83
N THR A 152 10.25 7.96 -6.93
CA THR A 152 9.15 7.44 -6.13
C THR A 152 9.55 6.18 -5.36
N ASN A 153 8.74 5.85 -4.35
CA ASN A 153 8.87 4.60 -3.59
C ASN A 153 8.79 3.36 -4.49
N LEU A 154 7.86 3.36 -5.46
CA LEU A 154 7.67 2.20 -6.33
C LEU A 154 8.83 2.04 -7.30
N GLU A 155 9.36 3.14 -7.87
CA GLU A 155 10.60 3.09 -8.67
C GLU A 155 11.79 2.59 -7.85
N LEU A 156 11.89 2.99 -6.58
CA LEU A 156 12.97 2.55 -5.70
C LEU A 156 12.84 1.06 -5.35
N LEU A 157 11.63 0.57 -5.07
CA LEU A 157 11.39 -0.86 -4.85
C LEU A 157 11.64 -1.67 -6.12
N GLU A 158 11.17 -1.22 -7.28
CA GLU A 158 11.42 -1.91 -8.57
C GLU A 158 12.89 -2.12 -8.82
N LYS A 159 13.74 -1.11 -8.56
CA LYS A 159 15.17 -1.14 -8.85
C LYS A 159 16.02 -1.66 -7.69
N GLY A 160 15.63 -1.40 -6.43
CA GLY A 160 16.48 -1.60 -5.25
C GLY A 160 16.05 -2.75 -4.32
N ARG A 161 14.96 -3.46 -4.61
CA ARG A 161 14.47 -4.56 -3.75
C ARG A 161 15.44 -5.75 -3.62
N SER A 162 16.33 -5.94 -4.58
CA SER A 162 17.36 -6.99 -4.56
C SER A 162 18.77 -6.42 -4.28
N PRO A 163 19.71 -7.23 -3.74
CA PRO A 163 21.08 -6.81 -3.57
C PRO A 163 21.76 -6.37 -4.88
N ALA A 164 21.52 -7.06 -5.98
CA ALA A 164 22.05 -6.69 -7.31
C ALA A 164 21.49 -5.34 -7.78
N GLY A 165 20.20 -5.09 -7.54
CA GLY A 165 19.57 -3.81 -7.84
C GLY A 165 20.13 -2.66 -7.01
N ARG A 166 20.38 -2.87 -5.70
CA ARG A 166 21.03 -1.87 -4.84
C ARG A 166 22.44 -1.53 -5.31
N LYS A 167 23.22 -2.55 -5.73
CA LYS A 167 24.54 -2.32 -6.33
C LYS A 167 24.47 -1.45 -7.58
N ALA A 168 23.53 -1.72 -8.49
CA ALA A 168 23.31 -0.87 -9.67
C ALA A 168 22.91 0.56 -9.30
N LEU A 169 22.09 0.74 -8.27
CA LEU A 169 21.74 2.06 -7.75
C LEU A 169 22.93 2.79 -7.15
N THR A 170 23.84 2.09 -6.44
CA THR A 170 25.11 2.65 -5.93
C THR A 170 25.96 3.20 -7.07
N GLU A 171 26.10 2.45 -8.14
CA GLU A 171 26.87 2.88 -9.31
C GLU A 171 26.24 4.10 -10.01
N ALA A 172 24.91 4.10 -10.19
CA ALA A 172 24.17 5.17 -10.86
C ALA A 172 24.07 6.47 -10.05
N SER A 173 23.87 6.36 -8.73
CA SER A 173 23.66 7.52 -7.85
C SER A 173 24.95 8.04 -7.18
N ARG A 174 26.03 7.25 -7.20
CA ARG A 174 27.27 7.45 -6.43
C ARG A 174 27.08 7.48 -4.91
N LEU A 175 25.94 6.94 -4.44
CA LEU A 175 25.70 6.75 -3.01
C LEU A 175 26.21 5.36 -2.59
N PRO A 176 26.81 5.22 -1.42
CA PRO A 176 27.12 3.91 -0.86
C PRO A 176 25.84 3.16 -0.48
N GLU A 177 25.87 1.83 -0.46
CA GLU A 177 24.68 0.99 -0.20
C GLU A 177 24.05 1.31 1.18
N GLU A 178 24.88 1.65 2.16
CA GLU A 178 24.45 2.03 3.51
C GLU A 178 23.52 3.25 3.54
N ARG A 179 23.55 4.08 2.50
CA ARG A 179 22.64 5.22 2.33
C ARG A 179 21.42 4.87 1.47
N ILE A 180 21.50 3.85 0.61
CA ILE A 180 20.41 3.40 -0.27
C ILE A 180 19.45 2.47 0.50
N LEU A 181 19.98 1.47 1.23
CA LEU A 181 19.19 0.46 1.91
C LEU A 181 18.17 1.03 2.90
N PRO A 182 18.47 2.05 3.75
CA PRO A 182 17.48 2.69 4.59
C PRO A 182 16.33 3.33 3.83
N LEU A 183 16.58 3.86 2.62
CA LEU A 183 15.52 4.40 1.75
C LEU A 183 14.66 3.30 1.14
N VAL A 184 15.27 2.16 0.75
CA VAL A 184 14.52 0.97 0.28
C VAL A 184 13.61 0.46 1.39
N HIS A 185 14.07 0.40 2.63
CA HIS A 185 13.23 0.03 3.77
C HIS A 185 12.09 1.03 4.03
N ARG A 186 12.34 2.34 3.88
CA ARG A 186 11.26 3.35 3.97
C ARG A 186 10.24 3.19 2.84
N ALA A 187 10.69 2.89 1.63
CA ALA A 187 9.81 2.58 0.51
C ALA A 187 8.99 1.31 0.77
N ASP A 188 9.60 0.30 1.39
CA ASP A 188 8.90 -0.92 1.80
C ASP A 188 7.83 -0.64 2.87
N PHE A 189 8.15 0.12 3.92
CA PHE A 189 7.17 0.56 4.93
C PHE A 189 6.02 1.40 4.34
N SER A 190 6.26 2.12 3.24
CA SER A 190 5.21 2.92 2.59
C SER A 190 4.08 2.10 1.97
N ARG A 191 4.25 0.78 1.87
CA ARG A 191 3.21 -0.19 1.45
C ARG A 191 2.20 -0.49 2.55
N LEU A 192 2.54 -0.21 3.82
CA LEU A 192 1.57 -0.32 4.91
C LEU A 192 0.39 0.62 4.66
N PRO A 193 -0.86 0.17 4.80
CA PRO A 193 -2.03 1.03 4.70
C PRO A 193 -1.89 2.25 5.63
N TRP A 194 -2.18 3.43 5.09
CA TRP A 194 -2.18 4.71 5.83
C TRP A 194 -0.81 5.15 6.39
N ALA A 195 0.30 4.45 6.07
CA ALA A 195 1.62 4.85 6.56
C ALA A 195 2.00 6.25 6.04
N SER A 196 2.09 7.18 6.98
CA SER A 196 2.62 8.53 6.76
C SER A 196 4.15 8.53 6.92
N LYS A 197 4.82 9.61 6.47
CA LYS A 197 6.24 9.80 6.77
C LYS A 197 6.54 9.82 8.27
N ALA A 198 5.59 10.28 9.09
CA ALA A 198 5.73 10.27 10.55
C ALA A 198 5.65 8.84 11.09
N THR A 199 4.67 8.05 10.67
CA THR A 199 4.53 6.64 11.00
C THR A 199 5.81 5.86 10.69
N ILE A 200 6.32 5.99 9.45
CA ILE A 200 7.56 5.33 9.00
C ILE A 200 8.75 5.74 9.89
N SER A 201 8.92 7.05 10.13
CA SER A 201 10.03 7.54 10.94
C SER A 201 9.94 7.11 12.40
N ASN A 202 8.74 7.03 12.97
CA ASN A 202 8.52 6.57 14.34
C ASN A 202 8.83 5.06 14.49
N ILE A 203 8.39 4.22 13.55
CA ILE A 203 8.69 2.78 13.53
C ILE A 203 10.20 2.54 13.47
N ILE A 204 10.90 3.22 12.55
CA ILE A 204 12.35 3.11 12.41
C ILE A 204 13.07 3.62 13.67
N GLY A 205 12.65 4.77 14.20
CA GLY A 205 13.21 5.36 15.42
C GLY A 205 13.04 4.49 16.66
N ALA A 206 11.95 3.73 16.75
CA ALA A 206 11.73 2.73 17.78
C ALA A 206 12.60 1.46 17.65
N GLY A 207 13.46 1.38 16.59
CA GLY A 207 14.41 0.30 16.39
C GLY A 207 13.96 -0.77 15.38
N TYR A 208 12.81 -0.61 14.72
CA TYR A 208 12.28 -1.56 13.75
C TYR A 208 12.56 -1.06 12.31
N GLY A 209 13.82 -1.22 11.88
CA GLY A 209 14.37 -0.61 10.68
C GLY A 209 13.93 -1.21 9.36
N ASN A 210 13.25 -2.37 9.32
CA ASN A 210 12.71 -2.99 8.10
C ASN A 210 11.42 -3.76 8.38
N MET A 211 10.69 -4.09 7.30
CA MET A 211 9.39 -4.75 7.37
C MET A 211 9.44 -6.12 8.07
N ALA A 212 10.46 -6.93 7.77
CA ALA A 212 10.60 -8.25 8.39
C ALA A 212 10.81 -8.16 9.91
N ARG A 213 11.60 -7.19 10.37
CA ARG A 213 11.80 -6.96 11.82
C ARG A 213 10.52 -6.49 12.50
N LEU A 214 9.73 -5.64 11.83
CA LEU A 214 8.42 -5.23 12.33
C LEU A 214 7.45 -6.41 12.40
N ALA A 215 7.33 -7.19 11.33
CA ALA A 215 6.41 -8.33 11.27
C ALA A 215 6.73 -9.44 12.29
N ASN A 216 8.01 -9.73 12.52
CA ASN A 216 8.46 -10.79 13.43
C ASN A 216 8.64 -10.33 14.90
N ALA A 217 8.32 -9.08 15.23
CA ALA A 217 8.47 -8.56 16.57
C ALA A 217 7.46 -9.19 17.52
N ASP A 218 7.86 -9.39 18.80
CA ASP A 218 6.87 -9.59 19.86
C ASP A 218 6.04 -8.32 20.02
N LEU A 219 4.72 -8.47 20.00
CA LEU A 219 3.80 -7.32 19.97
C LEU A 219 3.91 -6.46 21.24
N GLN A 220 4.10 -7.07 22.40
CA GLN A 220 4.22 -6.33 23.65
C GLN A 220 5.52 -5.53 23.68
N GLN A 221 6.65 -6.18 23.35
CA GLN A 221 7.96 -5.52 23.28
C GLN A 221 7.97 -4.39 22.25
N LEU A 222 7.39 -4.61 21.07
CA LEU A 222 7.24 -3.61 20.00
C LEU A 222 6.47 -2.37 20.51
N THR A 223 5.37 -2.61 21.21
CA THR A 223 4.51 -1.56 21.75
C THR A 223 5.25 -0.74 22.81
N ASP A 224 5.96 -1.42 23.72
CA ASP A 224 6.74 -0.77 24.78
C ASP A 224 7.91 0.05 24.20
N ASP A 225 8.63 -0.47 23.21
CA ASP A 225 9.72 0.23 22.53
C ASP A 225 9.21 1.45 21.76
N PHE A 226 8.08 1.32 21.06
CA PHE A 226 7.47 2.41 20.30
C PHE A 226 7.01 3.55 21.23
N TYR A 227 6.40 3.23 22.37
CA TYR A 227 5.96 4.24 23.33
C TYR A 227 7.14 4.89 24.04
N ARG A 228 8.17 4.13 24.43
CA ARG A 228 9.41 4.65 25.00
C ARG A 228 10.12 5.59 24.04
N TYR A 229 10.18 5.24 22.74
CA TYR A 229 10.70 6.14 21.72
C TYR A 229 9.88 7.42 21.66
N GLY A 230 8.54 7.35 21.68
CA GLY A 230 7.67 8.52 21.72
C GLY A 230 7.99 9.45 22.89
N GLU A 231 8.12 8.89 24.08
CA GLU A 231 8.49 9.65 25.29
C GLU A 231 9.85 10.33 25.14
N ALA A 232 10.85 9.62 24.60
CA ALA A 232 12.20 10.15 24.38
C ALA A 232 12.25 11.34 23.41
N ILE A 233 11.33 11.39 22.42
CA ILE A 233 11.22 12.51 21.46
C ILE A 233 10.12 13.53 21.82
N GLY A 234 9.56 13.44 23.03
CA GLY A 234 8.52 14.36 23.50
C GLY A 234 7.17 14.23 22.79
N LYS A 235 6.83 13.06 22.25
CA LYS A 235 5.57 12.79 21.52
C LYS A 235 4.75 11.71 22.20
N ASN A 236 3.44 11.94 22.29
CA ASN A 236 2.52 10.89 22.70
C ASN A 236 2.19 10.00 21.47
N LEU A 237 2.79 8.81 21.41
CA LEU A 237 2.54 7.81 20.36
C LEU A 237 1.51 6.75 20.79
N LYS A 238 0.90 6.87 21.96
CA LYS A 238 -0.13 5.94 22.49
C LYS A 238 -1.51 6.16 21.87
N ILE A 239 -1.59 7.01 20.84
CA ILE A 239 -2.84 7.38 20.18
C ILE A 239 -3.09 6.43 18.99
N ALA A 240 -4.30 5.91 18.89
CA ALA A 240 -4.87 5.24 17.73
C ALA A 240 -4.36 3.82 17.35
N ASN A 241 -3.70 3.09 18.24
CA ASN A 241 -3.21 1.73 17.99
C ASN A 241 -2.37 1.64 16.69
N GLU A 242 -1.57 2.68 16.40
CA GLU A 242 -0.82 2.79 15.14
C GLU A 242 0.17 1.65 14.97
N ILE A 243 0.91 1.33 16.04
CA ILE A 243 1.96 0.32 15.97
C ILE A 243 1.39 -1.10 15.90
N GLU A 244 0.32 -1.38 16.65
CA GLU A 244 -0.35 -2.69 16.63
C GLU A 244 -0.98 -2.95 15.25
N SER A 245 -1.57 -1.93 14.63
CA SER A 245 -2.09 -2.02 13.27
C SER A 245 -0.99 -2.21 12.25
N SER A 246 0.13 -1.48 12.39
CA SER A 246 1.28 -1.62 11.50
C SER A 246 1.92 -3.01 11.59
N HIS A 247 2.04 -3.55 12.80
CA HIS A 247 2.55 -4.92 13.03
C HIS A 247 1.64 -5.96 12.37
N ARG A 248 0.33 -5.91 12.60
CA ARG A 248 -0.63 -6.85 11.96
C ARG A 248 -0.57 -6.78 10.45
N ASN A 249 -0.56 -5.56 9.89
CA ASN A 249 -0.50 -5.37 8.45
C ASN A 249 0.83 -5.85 7.86
N ALA A 250 1.96 -5.64 8.57
CA ALA A 250 3.26 -6.13 8.14
C ALA A 250 3.31 -7.66 8.00
N ASN A 251 2.57 -8.39 8.85
CA ASN A 251 2.45 -9.85 8.77
C ASN A 251 1.62 -10.34 7.58
N LEU A 252 0.77 -9.50 7.00
CA LEU A 252 -0.07 -9.85 5.85
C LEU A 252 0.54 -9.41 4.51
N LEU A 253 1.44 -8.43 4.52
CA LEU A 253 2.05 -7.93 3.30
C LEU A 253 3.03 -8.95 2.69
N PRO A 254 3.05 -9.11 1.36
CA PRO A 254 4.03 -9.96 0.70
C PRO A 254 5.45 -9.44 0.93
N VAL A 255 6.41 -10.38 1.07
CA VAL A 255 7.83 -10.03 1.17
C VAL A 255 8.31 -9.54 -0.20
N VAL A 256 8.82 -8.30 -0.25
CA VAL A 256 9.30 -7.66 -1.48
C VAL A 256 10.80 -7.40 -1.43
N VAL A 257 11.31 -6.90 -0.32
CA VAL A 257 12.74 -6.56 -0.17
C VAL A 257 13.52 -7.79 0.27
N GLN A 258 14.56 -8.11 -0.50
CA GLN A 258 15.50 -9.18 -0.21
C GLN A 258 16.64 -8.65 0.68
N GLY A 259 17.05 -9.46 1.65
CA GLY A 259 18.14 -9.18 2.58
C GLY A 259 19.51 -9.04 1.92
#